data_92df7a4b059cd18d8310bcf0d845889a
#
_entry.id   92df7a4b059cd18d8310bcf0d845889a
#
_cell.length_a   1.000
_cell.length_b   1.000
_cell.length_c   1.000
_cell.angle_alpha   90.00
_cell.angle_beta   90.00
_cell.angle_gamma   90.00
#
_symmetry.space_group_name_H-M   'P 1'
#
loop_
_entity.id
_entity.type
_entity.pdbx_description
1 polymer ?
#
loop_
_entity_poly.entity_id
_entity_poly.type
_entity_poly.pdbx_seq_one_letter_code
_entity_poly.pdbx_strand_id
1 'polypeptide(L)'
;NPSFRHILIGGGSGDPHMEYKQIIDISKFIRRINSDIPIYLMSLPPTNKEVLKKYQQVGITEVAFNIEIWDRDLARQLMPGKGEISLETYLDILNESTKLWGKTGNVRTALIVGLDKTESLLKGVRILCQNGIQPMLSVFRPMKNTKLESLVPPSNQSLLSLYKEARNICLRYNLK
;
A
#
# COMPACT_ATOMS: atom_id res chain seq x y z
N ASN A 1 12.50 4.00 -28.42
CA ASN A 1 12.65 3.33 -27.10
C ASN A 1 11.61 3.89 -26.15
N PRO A 2 10.65 3.12 -25.67
CA PRO A 2 9.78 3.57 -24.61
C PRO A 2 10.67 3.84 -23.39
N SER A 3 10.73 5.07 -22.95
CA SER A 3 11.44 5.44 -21.74
C SER A 3 10.61 4.93 -20.54
N PHE A 4 10.92 3.75 -20.04
CA PHE A 4 10.36 3.25 -18.80
C PHE A 4 10.73 4.23 -17.69
N ARG A 5 9.72 4.70 -16.95
CA ARG A 5 9.94 5.66 -15.86
C ARG A 5 10.21 4.99 -14.52
N HIS A 6 9.69 3.78 -14.33
CA HIS A 6 9.89 2.96 -13.14
C HIS A 6 9.52 1.49 -13.42
N ILE A 7 9.92 0.61 -12.54
CA ILE A 7 9.51 -0.81 -12.56
C ILE A 7 8.71 -1.09 -11.29
N LEU A 8 7.55 -1.73 -11.46
CA LEU A 8 6.77 -2.26 -10.35
C LEU A 8 7.12 -3.74 -10.16
N ILE A 9 7.58 -4.09 -8.95
CA ILE A 9 7.64 -5.46 -8.47
C ILE A 9 6.42 -5.69 -7.60
N GLY A 10 5.56 -6.59 -8.01
CA GLY A 10 4.36 -6.95 -7.26
C GLY A 10 3.99 -8.38 -7.57
N GLY A 11 3.30 -9.02 -6.64
CA GLY A 11 2.89 -10.41 -6.81
C GLY A 11 1.75 -10.80 -5.89
N GLY A 12 1.30 -12.04 -6.03
CA GLY A 12 0.32 -12.64 -5.15
C GLY A 12 0.88 -12.90 -3.74
N SER A 13 -0.02 -13.17 -2.81
CA SER A 13 0.32 -13.53 -1.43
C SER A 13 0.73 -15.01 -1.37
N GLY A 14 2.00 -15.27 -1.64
CA GLY A 14 2.60 -16.62 -1.54
C GLY A 14 3.27 -16.84 -0.18
N ASP A 15 4.20 -17.80 -0.15
CA ASP A 15 5.07 -18.00 1.01
C ASP A 15 5.96 -16.76 1.22
N PRO A 16 5.89 -16.09 2.39
CA PRO A 16 6.66 -14.88 2.66
C PRO A 16 8.19 -15.04 2.51
N HIS A 17 8.73 -16.23 2.80
CA HIS A 17 10.16 -16.50 2.65
C HIS A 17 10.59 -16.62 1.18
N MET A 18 9.74 -17.24 0.35
CA MET A 18 9.99 -17.35 -1.08
C MET A 18 9.82 -15.99 -1.76
N GLU A 19 8.79 -15.24 -1.41
CA GLU A 19 8.53 -13.90 -1.93
C GLU A 19 9.71 -12.95 -1.65
N TYR A 20 10.21 -12.93 -0.41
CA TYR A 20 11.36 -12.11 -0.03
C TYR A 20 12.59 -12.40 -0.89
N LYS A 21 12.95 -13.68 -1.07
CA LYS A 21 14.10 -14.08 -1.88
C LYS A 21 13.95 -13.65 -3.33
N GLN A 22 12.76 -13.87 -3.91
CA GLN A 22 12.44 -13.47 -5.28
C GLN A 22 12.55 -11.95 -5.48
N ILE A 23 12.02 -11.14 -4.55
CA ILE A 23 12.13 -9.69 -4.59
C ILE A 23 13.59 -9.24 -4.63
N ILE A 24 14.44 -9.80 -3.76
CA ILE A 24 15.87 -9.49 -3.72
C ILE A 24 16.56 -9.85 -5.04
N ASP A 25 16.31 -11.06 -5.56
CA ASP A 25 16.96 -11.55 -6.77
C ASP A 25 16.53 -10.76 -8.01
N ILE A 26 15.24 -10.46 -8.14
CA ILE A 26 14.69 -9.61 -9.22
C ILE A 26 15.27 -8.20 -9.13
N SER A 27 15.33 -7.60 -7.94
CA SER A 27 15.87 -6.25 -7.75
C SER A 27 17.36 -6.19 -8.15
N LYS A 28 18.16 -7.17 -7.73
CA LYS A 28 19.56 -7.28 -8.13
C LYS A 28 19.73 -7.45 -9.65
N PHE A 29 18.84 -8.22 -10.28
CA PHE A 29 18.86 -8.40 -11.73
C PHE A 29 18.55 -7.08 -12.43
N ILE A 30 17.51 -6.35 -12.00
CA ILE A 30 17.18 -5.03 -12.55
C ILE A 30 18.36 -4.07 -12.42
N ARG A 31 19.00 -4.01 -11.27
CA ARG A 31 20.15 -3.12 -11.02
C ARG A 31 21.37 -3.41 -11.89
N ARG A 32 21.57 -4.66 -12.31
CA ARG A 32 22.60 -5.01 -13.29
C ARG A 32 22.32 -4.49 -14.69
N ILE A 33 21.04 -4.39 -15.08
CA ILE A 33 20.63 -3.89 -16.39
C ILE A 33 20.54 -2.37 -16.39
N ASN A 34 20.01 -1.79 -15.31
CA ASN A 34 19.83 -0.34 -15.16
C ASN A 34 20.00 0.04 -13.67
N SER A 35 21.09 0.77 -13.37
CA SER A 35 21.43 1.19 -12.01
C SER A 35 20.44 2.19 -11.42
N ASP A 36 19.77 2.99 -12.26
CA ASP A 36 19.10 4.21 -11.82
C ASP A 36 17.57 4.15 -11.90
N ILE A 37 17.01 3.16 -12.63
CA ILE A 37 15.57 3.08 -12.78
C ILE A 37 14.88 2.93 -11.42
N PRO A 38 13.87 3.76 -11.08
CA PRO A 38 13.12 3.58 -9.84
C PRO A 38 12.45 2.20 -9.78
N ILE A 39 12.57 1.52 -8.63
CA ILE A 39 11.90 0.24 -8.35
C ILE A 39 10.86 0.49 -7.27
N TYR A 40 9.60 0.29 -7.63
CA TYR A 40 8.46 0.33 -6.73
C TYR A 40 8.07 -1.10 -6.32
N LEU A 41 8.17 -1.42 -5.03
CA LEU A 41 7.76 -2.71 -4.48
C LEU A 41 6.34 -2.62 -3.91
N MET A 42 5.49 -3.56 -4.28
CA MET A 42 4.16 -3.76 -3.69
C MET A 42 4.04 -5.21 -3.22
N SER A 43 4.03 -5.43 -1.90
CA SER A 43 3.98 -6.77 -1.29
C SER A 43 3.18 -6.78 0.01
N LEU A 44 3.08 -7.95 0.64
CA LEU A 44 2.67 -8.03 2.04
C LEU A 44 3.74 -7.40 2.95
N PRO A 45 3.36 -6.87 4.14
CA PRO A 45 4.33 -6.39 5.09
C PRO A 45 5.25 -7.56 5.53
N PRO A 46 6.57 -7.37 5.51
CA PRO A 46 7.48 -8.41 5.98
C PRO A 46 7.31 -8.67 7.48
N THR A 47 7.53 -9.89 7.90
CA THR A 47 7.44 -10.30 9.31
C THR A 47 8.63 -9.80 10.15
N ASN A 48 9.73 -9.40 9.48
CA ASN A 48 10.94 -8.91 10.12
C ASN A 48 11.39 -7.58 9.49
N LYS A 49 11.57 -6.54 10.31
CA LYS A 49 12.02 -5.20 9.89
C LYS A 49 13.40 -5.19 9.20
N GLU A 50 14.28 -6.13 9.52
CA GLU A 50 15.59 -6.23 8.87
C GLU A 50 15.47 -6.48 7.35
N VAL A 51 14.37 -7.07 6.91
CA VAL A 51 14.07 -7.25 5.49
C VAL A 51 13.95 -5.92 4.76
N LEU A 52 13.41 -4.88 5.40
CA LEU A 52 13.28 -3.54 4.83
C LEU A 52 14.66 -2.94 4.47
N LYS A 53 15.65 -3.10 5.35
CA LYS A 53 17.02 -2.66 5.09
C LYS A 53 17.61 -3.37 3.86
N LYS A 54 17.36 -4.68 3.74
CA LYS A 54 17.82 -5.46 2.57
C LYS A 54 17.12 -5.00 1.28
N TYR A 55 15.83 -4.68 1.33
CA TYR A 55 15.13 -4.09 0.20
C TYR A 55 15.76 -2.77 -0.25
N GLN A 56 16.07 -1.88 0.69
CA GLN A 56 16.76 -0.63 0.40
C GLN A 56 18.15 -0.87 -0.21
N GLN A 57 18.94 -1.79 0.35
CA GLN A 57 20.28 -2.13 -0.11
C GLN A 57 20.32 -2.68 -1.54
N VAL A 58 19.28 -3.40 -1.99
CA VAL A 58 19.19 -3.87 -3.38
C VAL A 58 18.57 -2.84 -4.31
N GLY A 59 18.37 -1.61 -3.83
CA GLY A 59 17.99 -0.47 -4.65
C GLY A 59 16.49 -0.31 -4.87
N ILE A 60 15.61 -0.89 -4.03
CA ILE A 60 14.19 -0.54 -4.04
C ILE A 60 14.03 0.91 -3.58
N THR A 61 13.34 1.73 -4.38
CA THR A 61 13.21 3.18 -4.17
C THR A 61 11.89 3.58 -3.53
N GLU A 62 10.86 2.76 -3.67
CA GLU A 62 9.52 3.01 -3.16
C GLU A 62 8.89 1.70 -2.69
N VAL A 63 8.07 1.75 -1.64
CA VAL A 63 7.40 0.56 -1.09
C VAL A 63 5.92 0.82 -0.82
N ALA A 64 5.09 -0.21 -1.02
CA ALA A 64 3.71 -0.22 -0.58
C ALA A 64 3.37 -1.54 0.12
N PHE A 65 2.81 -1.43 1.32
CA PHE A 65 2.22 -2.53 2.06
C PHE A 65 0.74 -2.21 2.26
N ASN A 66 -0.11 -2.80 1.42
CA ASN A 66 -1.49 -2.38 1.28
C ASN A 66 -2.39 -2.93 2.40
N ILE A 67 -2.95 -2.03 3.21
CA ILE A 67 -3.92 -2.34 4.28
C ILE A 67 -5.26 -2.74 3.67
N GLU A 68 -5.67 -2.12 2.57
CA GLU A 68 -6.91 -2.29 1.80
C GLU A 68 -8.17 -1.86 2.57
N ILE A 69 -8.45 -2.45 3.73
CA ILE A 69 -9.60 -2.16 4.58
C ILE A 69 -9.08 -1.77 5.97
N TRP A 70 -9.46 -0.58 6.43
CA TRP A 70 -9.00 -0.04 7.71
C TRP A 70 -9.61 -0.77 8.90
N ASP A 71 -10.92 -1.05 8.84
CA ASP A 71 -11.64 -1.85 9.83
C ASP A 71 -11.18 -3.31 9.75
N ARG A 72 -10.49 -3.79 10.79
CA ARG A 72 -9.89 -5.14 10.77
C ARG A 72 -10.91 -6.26 10.93
N ASP A 73 -12.07 -6.00 11.54
CA ASP A 73 -13.14 -7.01 11.61
C ASP A 73 -13.75 -7.21 10.23
N LEU A 74 -14.00 -6.12 9.51
CA LEU A 74 -14.43 -6.17 8.12
C LEU A 74 -13.36 -6.79 7.21
N ALA A 75 -12.09 -6.45 7.41
CA ALA A 75 -10.98 -7.01 6.64
C ALA A 75 -10.91 -8.55 6.79
N ARG A 76 -11.04 -9.08 8.01
CA ARG A 76 -11.07 -10.55 8.24
C ARG A 76 -12.23 -11.23 7.52
N GLN A 77 -13.38 -10.59 7.46
CA GLN A 77 -14.55 -11.13 6.77
C GLN A 77 -14.37 -11.16 5.24
N LEU A 78 -13.81 -10.11 4.66
CA LEU A 78 -13.72 -9.92 3.21
C LEU A 78 -12.42 -10.43 2.59
N MET A 79 -11.33 -10.44 3.35
CA MET A 79 -9.98 -10.80 2.91
C MET A 79 -9.32 -11.75 3.93
N PRO A 80 -9.73 -13.02 4.05
CA PRO A 80 -9.28 -13.90 5.12
C PRO A 80 -7.76 -13.95 5.32
N GLY A 81 -6.96 -13.95 4.27
CA GLY A 81 -5.50 -13.95 4.37
C GLY A 81 -4.93 -12.63 4.89
N LYS A 82 -5.16 -11.54 4.18
CA LYS A 82 -4.68 -10.19 4.58
C LYS A 82 -5.36 -9.65 5.84
N GLY A 83 -6.58 -10.06 6.10
CA GLY A 83 -7.37 -9.63 7.24
C GLY A 83 -6.79 -10.08 8.58
N GLU A 84 -6.05 -11.19 8.62
CA GLU A 84 -5.40 -11.69 9.83
C GLU A 84 -4.19 -10.83 10.24
N ILE A 85 -3.58 -10.09 9.32
CA ILE A 85 -2.50 -9.18 9.65
C ILE A 85 -3.07 -7.99 10.41
N SER A 86 -2.62 -7.76 11.63
CA SER A 86 -3.12 -6.67 12.47
C SER A 86 -2.79 -5.29 11.90
N LEU A 87 -3.62 -4.29 12.22
CA LEU A 87 -3.34 -2.91 11.83
C LEU A 87 -2.02 -2.41 12.46
N GLU A 88 -1.73 -2.85 13.68
CA GLU A 88 -0.47 -2.54 14.37
C GLU A 88 0.74 -3.05 13.58
N THR A 89 0.70 -4.29 13.09
CA THR A 89 1.75 -4.86 12.23
C THR A 89 1.96 -4.04 10.97
N TYR A 90 0.88 -3.66 10.26
CA TYR A 90 0.98 -2.79 9.09
C TYR A 90 1.61 -1.46 9.42
N LEU A 91 1.12 -0.78 10.47
CA LEU A 91 1.61 0.54 10.86
C LEU A 91 3.07 0.49 11.34
N ASP A 92 3.47 -0.55 12.05
CA ASP A 92 4.84 -0.73 12.52
C ASP A 92 5.83 -0.88 11.34
N ILE A 93 5.49 -1.69 10.35
CA ILE A 93 6.31 -1.86 9.13
C ILE A 93 6.31 -0.58 8.28
N LEU A 94 5.17 0.06 8.08
CA LEU A 94 5.08 1.30 7.33
C LEU A 94 5.86 2.44 8.00
N ASN A 95 5.78 2.57 9.32
CA ASN A 95 6.55 3.55 10.09
C ASN A 95 8.06 3.28 10.02
N GLU A 96 8.49 2.03 10.11
CA GLU A 96 9.90 1.69 9.90
C GLU A 96 10.35 2.01 8.48
N SER A 97 9.48 1.78 7.50
CA SER A 97 9.77 2.13 6.11
C SER A 97 9.95 3.63 5.91
N THR A 98 9.19 4.50 6.59
CA THR A 98 9.37 5.96 6.47
C THR A 98 10.72 6.44 7.01
N LYS A 99 11.36 5.70 7.92
CA LYS A 99 12.73 6.01 8.37
C LYS A 99 13.76 5.70 7.28
N LEU A 100 13.51 4.70 6.44
CA LEU A 100 14.41 4.24 5.39
C LEU A 100 14.21 5.02 4.07
N TRP A 101 12.97 5.24 3.64
CA TRP A 101 12.63 5.88 2.36
C TRP A 101 12.15 7.33 2.49
N GLY A 102 12.11 7.86 3.70
CA GLY A 102 11.66 9.23 3.97
C GLY A 102 10.13 9.39 3.99
N LYS A 103 9.68 10.58 4.37
CA LYS A 103 8.27 10.96 4.49
C LYS A 103 7.77 11.78 3.28
N THR A 104 8.22 11.43 2.08
CA THR A 104 8.00 12.19 0.85
C THR A 104 7.10 11.49 -0.16
N GLY A 105 6.30 10.50 0.28
CA GLY A 105 5.41 9.73 -0.58
C GLY A 105 6.01 8.45 -1.16
N ASN A 106 7.25 8.09 -0.79
CA ASN A 106 7.90 6.84 -1.22
C ASN A 106 7.40 5.61 -0.44
N VAL A 107 6.74 5.83 0.69
CA VAL A 107 6.07 4.78 1.48
C VAL A 107 4.57 4.95 1.34
N ARG A 108 3.90 3.93 0.85
CA ARG A 108 2.48 3.99 0.47
C ARG A 108 1.69 2.82 1.04
N THR A 109 0.37 3.02 1.10
CA THR A 109 -0.60 1.94 1.36
C THR A 109 -1.92 2.23 0.66
N ALA A 110 -2.52 1.21 0.05
CA ALA A 110 -3.84 1.33 -0.55
C ALA A 110 -4.94 1.15 0.49
N LEU A 111 -6.00 1.95 0.34
CA LEU A 111 -7.27 1.82 1.04
C LEU A 111 -8.41 1.78 0.03
N ILE A 112 -9.36 0.86 0.21
CA ILE A 112 -10.49 0.68 -0.71
C ILE A 112 -11.67 1.52 -0.25
N VAL A 113 -12.03 2.50 -1.06
CA VAL A 113 -13.19 3.37 -0.82
C VAL A 113 -14.48 2.62 -1.16
N GLY A 114 -15.40 2.59 -0.22
CA GLY A 114 -16.71 1.95 -0.40
C GLY A 114 -16.88 0.61 0.30
N LEU A 115 -15.85 0.14 1.00
CA LEU A 115 -15.94 -1.00 1.91
C LEU A 115 -16.02 -0.54 3.36
N ASP A 116 -15.04 0.25 3.81
CA ASP A 116 -15.08 0.91 5.13
C ASP A 116 -16.17 1.99 5.21
N LYS A 117 -16.66 2.26 6.42
CA LYS A 117 -17.38 3.50 6.71
C LYS A 117 -16.47 4.70 6.43
N THR A 118 -17.02 5.76 5.85
CA THR A 118 -16.26 6.97 5.48
C THR A 118 -15.42 7.53 6.63
N GLU A 119 -16.00 7.60 7.83
CA GLU A 119 -15.30 8.11 9.02
C GLU A 119 -14.11 7.24 9.41
N SER A 120 -14.26 5.91 9.34
CA SER A 120 -13.19 4.93 9.61
C SER A 120 -12.05 5.09 8.61
N LEU A 121 -12.37 5.16 7.32
CA LEU A 121 -11.40 5.35 6.25
C LEU A 121 -10.65 6.69 6.40
N LEU A 122 -11.35 7.79 6.64
CA LEU A 122 -10.72 9.12 6.83
C LEU A 122 -9.88 9.20 8.11
N LYS A 123 -10.27 8.49 9.19
CA LYS A 123 -9.41 8.29 10.37
C LYS A 123 -8.11 7.60 9.97
N GLY A 124 -8.19 6.56 9.16
CA GLY A 124 -7.02 5.86 8.61
C GLY A 124 -6.13 6.77 7.80
N VAL A 125 -6.71 7.52 6.84
CA VAL A 125 -5.98 8.51 6.04
C VAL A 125 -5.24 9.50 6.92
N ARG A 126 -5.87 10.02 7.98
CA ARG A 126 -5.23 10.97 8.90
C ARG A 126 -4.04 10.36 9.64
N ILE A 127 -4.20 9.16 10.19
CA ILE A 127 -3.12 8.45 10.90
C ILE A 127 -1.94 8.17 9.96
N LEU A 128 -2.20 7.72 8.74
CA LEU A 128 -1.17 7.47 7.74
C LEU A 128 -0.41 8.74 7.39
N CYS A 129 -1.12 9.83 7.08
CA CYS A 129 -0.50 11.11 6.73
C CYS A 129 0.33 11.69 7.88
N GLN A 130 -0.13 11.60 9.14
CA GLN A 130 0.63 12.01 10.33
C GLN A 130 1.99 11.32 10.43
N ASN A 131 2.07 10.07 9.97
CA ASN A 131 3.30 9.29 9.97
C ASN A 131 4.13 9.44 8.67
N GLY A 132 3.68 10.28 7.73
CA GLY A 132 4.37 10.49 6.45
C GLY A 132 4.18 9.35 5.44
N ILE A 133 3.14 8.53 5.62
CA ILE A 133 2.77 7.43 4.75
C ILE A 133 1.71 7.95 3.78
N GLN A 134 1.95 7.79 2.47
CA GLN A 134 1.02 8.23 1.41
C GLN A 134 -0.14 7.25 1.27
N PRO A 135 -1.39 7.62 1.61
CA PRO A 135 -2.54 6.79 1.31
C PRO A 135 -2.86 6.84 -0.19
N MET A 136 -3.12 5.69 -0.78
CA MET A 136 -3.64 5.55 -2.13
C MET A 136 -5.09 5.08 -2.05
N LEU A 137 -6.02 5.91 -2.49
CA LEU A 137 -7.45 5.59 -2.43
C LEU A 137 -7.92 4.97 -3.74
N SER A 138 -8.39 3.72 -3.68
CA SER A 138 -8.97 3.00 -4.81
C SER A 138 -10.46 2.77 -4.59
N VAL A 139 -11.29 3.11 -5.58
CA VAL A 139 -12.74 2.88 -5.49
C VAL A 139 -13.04 1.40 -5.64
N PHE A 140 -13.85 0.85 -4.73
CA PHE A 140 -14.39 -0.50 -4.86
C PHE A 140 -15.17 -0.66 -6.16
N ARG A 141 -14.89 -1.73 -6.88
CA ARG A 141 -15.62 -2.12 -8.10
C ARG A 141 -16.10 -3.57 -7.96
N PRO A 142 -17.41 -3.80 -7.93
CA PRO A 142 -17.95 -5.15 -7.87
C PRO A 142 -17.57 -5.91 -9.14
N MET A 143 -17.19 -7.17 -8.96
CA MET A 143 -16.87 -8.07 -10.07
C MET A 143 -17.85 -9.22 -10.10
N LYS A 144 -18.31 -9.60 -11.29
CA LYS A 144 -19.18 -10.77 -11.48
C LYS A 144 -18.51 -12.03 -10.92
N ASN A 145 -19.32 -12.92 -10.41
CA ASN A 145 -18.90 -14.19 -9.81
C ASN A 145 -18.02 -14.05 -8.55
N THR A 146 -18.10 -12.91 -7.85
CA THR A 146 -17.45 -12.71 -6.55
C THR A 146 -18.50 -12.56 -5.44
N LYS A 147 -18.10 -12.77 -4.19
CA LYS A 147 -19.00 -12.61 -3.03
C LYS A 147 -19.57 -11.20 -2.88
N LEU A 148 -18.93 -10.21 -3.49
CA LEU A 148 -19.29 -8.79 -3.42
C LEU A 148 -19.90 -8.25 -4.72
N GLU A 149 -20.31 -9.11 -5.66
CA GLU A 149 -20.85 -8.69 -6.96
C GLU A 149 -22.12 -7.82 -6.85
N SER A 150 -22.90 -8.01 -5.79
CA SER A 150 -24.13 -7.25 -5.54
C SER A 150 -23.92 -5.96 -4.73
N LEU A 151 -22.70 -5.70 -4.24
CA LEU A 151 -22.41 -4.51 -3.46
C LEU A 151 -22.41 -3.27 -4.36
N VAL A 152 -23.19 -2.25 -3.98
CA VAL A 152 -23.28 -1.01 -4.74
C VAL A 152 -22.07 -0.11 -4.45
N PRO A 153 -21.33 0.33 -5.47
CA PRO A 153 -20.23 1.29 -5.28
C PRO A 153 -20.72 2.63 -4.72
N PRO A 154 -19.85 3.40 -4.07
CA PRO A 154 -20.20 4.74 -3.62
C PRO A 154 -20.66 5.65 -4.77
N SER A 155 -21.61 6.54 -4.50
CA SER A 155 -22.06 7.53 -5.48
C SER A 155 -20.94 8.52 -5.84
N ASN A 156 -21.01 9.12 -7.03
CA ASN A 156 -20.05 10.13 -7.46
C ASN A 156 -19.98 11.31 -6.47
N GLN A 157 -21.10 11.71 -5.89
CA GLN A 157 -21.17 12.79 -4.90
C GLN A 157 -20.42 12.42 -3.61
N SER A 158 -20.63 11.20 -3.11
CA SER A 158 -19.93 10.69 -1.93
C SER A 158 -18.42 10.58 -2.19
N LEU A 159 -18.04 10.08 -3.37
CA LEU A 159 -16.64 10.01 -3.78
C LEU A 159 -16.00 11.38 -3.83
N LEU A 160 -16.65 12.36 -4.48
CA LEU A 160 -16.11 13.71 -4.59
C LEU A 160 -15.87 14.35 -3.20
N SER A 161 -16.82 14.21 -2.28
CA SER A 161 -16.69 14.71 -0.90
C SER A 161 -15.52 14.04 -0.18
N LEU A 162 -15.45 12.70 -0.23
CA LEU A 162 -14.39 11.92 0.43
C LEU A 162 -12.99 12.26 -0.11
N TYR A 163 -12.83 12.31 -1.43
CA TYR A 163 -11.54 12.63 -2.04
C TYR A 163 -11.08 14.07 -1.75
N LYS A 164 -12.01 15.03 -1.69
CA LYS A 164 -11.69 16.41 -1.26
C LYS A 164 -11.18 16.45 0.16
N GLU A 165 -11.84 15.72 1.08
CA GLU A 165 -11.42 15.67 2.48
C GLU A 165 -10.09 14.95 2.65
N ALA A 166 -9.93 13.78 2.03
CA ALA A 166 -8.67 13.03 2.05
C ALA A 166 -7.50 13.87 1.49
N ARG A 167 -7.71 14.56 0.36
CA ARG A 167 -6.70 15.48 -0.19
C ARG A 167 -6.33 16.59 0.79
N ASN A 168 -7.31 17.20 1.44
CA ASN A 168 -7.06 18.26 2.43
C ASN A 168 -6.24 17.73 3.62
N ILE A 169 -6.49 16.48 4.04
CA ILE A 169 -5.68 15.82 5.07
C ILE A 169 -4.24 15.63 4.56
N CYS A 170 -4.04 15.05 3.37
CA CYS A 170 -2.71 14.82 2.81
C CYS A 170 -1.90 16.12 2.70
N LEU A 171 -2.50 17.20 2.19
CA LEU A 171 -1.83 18.49 2.03
C LEU A 171 -1.35 19.10 3.35
N ARG A 172 -2.08 18.91 4.47
CA ARG A 172 -1.66 19.37 5.82
C ARG A 172 -0.37 18.71 6.30
N TYR A 173 -0.03 17.54 5.76
CA TYR A 173 1.18 16.79 6.10
C TYR A 173 2.21 16.76 4.97
N ASN A 174 2.09 17.67 3.99
CA ASN A 174 2.97 17.78 2.82
C ASN A 174 3.04 16.49 1.97
N LEU A 175 1.96 15.71 1.92
CA LEU A 175 1.76 14.58 1.04
C LEU A 175 0.88 14.99 -0.15
N LYS A 176 1.00 14.26 -1.29
CA LYS A 176 0.33 14.61 -2.56
C LYS A 176 -1.01 13.91 -2.72
#